data_a5d2489e7dfe8545e0e930d63de8f0ef
#
_entry.id   a5d2489e7dfe8545e0e930d63de8f0ef
#
_cell.length_a   1.000
_cell.length_b   1.000
_cell.length_c   1.000
_cell.angle_alpha   90.00
_cell.angle_beta   90.00
_cell.angle_gamma   90.00
#
_symmetry.space_group_name_H-M   'P 1'
#
loop_
_entity.id
_entity.type
_entity.pdbx_description
1 polymer ?
#
loop_
_entity_poly.entity_id
_entity_poly.type
_entity_poly.pdbx_seq_one_letter_code
_entity_poly.pdbx_strand_id
1 'polypeptide(L)'
;MKFGLLTAILEGTTFEEAVDFAAENQLECLEVACWPNTGGAKRRYAGVCHIDAEALTEEKAKEIIQYCKERNVEISSLGYYPNTLDPDLEKRKQYIDHIYALIDASSMLNVNMVTTFLGRVPDKNVEENLEIVKEVWPPILEYAKEKG
;
A
#
# COMPACT_ATOMS: atom_id res chain seq x y z
N MET A 1 -7.94 -14.30 -15.48
CA MET A 1 -6.67 -13.78 -14.96
C MET A 1 -6.58 -12.34 -15.45
N LYS A 2 -6.34 -11.37 -14.57
CA LYS A 2 -6.23 -9.95 -14.93
C LYS A 2 -4.77 -9.56 -15.03
N PHE A 3 -4.46 -8.69 -15.99
CA PHE A 3 -3.12 -8.12 -16.17
C PHE A 3 -3.11 -6.70 -15.64
N GLY A 4 -2.07 -6.36 -14.86
CA GLY A 4 -1.92 -5.05 -14.27
C GLY A 4 -0.47 -4.66 -13.99
N LEU A 5 -0.28 -3.52 -13.36
CA LEU A 5 1.03 -3.04 -12.94
C LEU A 5 0.99 -2.44 -11.54
N LEU A 6 2.17 -2.36 -10.91
CA LEU A 6 2.38 -1.56 -9.70
C LEU A 6 2.65 -0.11 -10.11
N THR A 7 1.84 0.82 -9.62
CA THR A 7 1.90 2.24 -10.02
C THR A 7 3.18 2.96 -9.56
N ALA A 8 3.99 2.36 -8.68
CA ALA A 8 5.28 2.92 -8.27
C ALA A 8 6.25 3.16 -9.44
N ILE A 9 6.07 2.50 -10.59
CA ILE A 9 6.87 2.74 -11.80
C ILE A 9 6.47 4.02 -12.55
N LEU A 10 5.29 4.57 -12.23
CA LEU A 10 4.74 5.79 -12.83
C LEU A 10 5.00 7.01 -11.92
N GLU A 11 6.23 7.13 -11.44
CA GLU A 11 6.64 8.25 -10.59
C GLU A 11 6.38 9.60 -11.26
N GLY A 12 5.76 10.52 -10.53
CA GLY A 12 5.46 11.88 -11.02
C GLY A 12 4.11 12.03 -11.72
N THR A 13 3.34 10.94 -11.85
CA THR A 13 1.95 11.01 -12.31
C THR A 13 0.97 11.13 -11.14
N THR A 14 -0.26 11.57 -11.41
CA THR A 14 -1.38 11.49 -10.48
C THR A 14 -1.98 10.08 -10.48
N PHE A 15 -2.88 9.80 -9.53
CA PHE A 15 -3.64 8.55 -9.51
C PHE A 15 -4.49 8.41 -10.78
N GLU A 16 -5.16 9.48 -11.18
CA GLU A 16 -6.01 9.53 -12.36
C GLU A 16 -5.21 9.25 -13.64
N GLU A 17 -4.02 9.84 -13.80
CA GLU A 17 -3.12 9.58 -14.91
C GLU A 17 -2.64 8.12 -14.94
N ALA A 18 -2.40 7.51 -13.77
CA ALA A 18 -2.02 6.09 -13.70
C ALA A 18 -3.17 5.17 -14.13
N VAL A 19 -4.42 5.50 -13.77
CA VAL A 19 -5.61 4.75 -14.19
C VAL A 19 -5.85 4.93 -15.69
N ASP A 20 -5.73 6.15 -16.22
CA ASP A 20 -5.88 6.43 -17.65
C ASP A 20 -4.82 5.67 -18.46
N PHE A 21 -3.56 5.69 -18.01
CA PHE A 21 -2.49 4.91 -18.63
C PHE A 21 -2.82 3.40 -18.65
N ALA A 22 -3.35 2.86 -17.57
CA ALA A 22 -3.76 1.45 -17.52
C ALA A 22 -4.85 1.14 -18.55
N ALA A 23 -5.89 1.97 -18.60
CA ALA A 23 -7.00 1.81 -19.53
C ALA A 23 -6.54 1.88 -21.01
N GLU A 24 -5.72 2.86 -21.35
CA GLU A 24 -5.16 3.06 -22.70
C GLU A 24 -4.29 1.89 -23.16
N ASN A 25 -3.60 1.22 -22.22
CA ASN A 25 -2.73 0.07 -22.48
C ASN A 25 -3.42 -1.29 -22.23
N GLN A 26 -4.75 -1.31 -22.08
CA GLN A 26 -5.54 -2.52 -21.88
C GLN A 26 -5.12 -3.34 -20.64
N LEU A 27 -4.62 -2.65 -19.61
CA LEU A 27 -4.39 -3.24 -18.30
C LEU A 27 -5.71 -3.23 -17.51
N GLU A 28 -5.98 -4.33 -16.82
CA GLU A 28 -7.28 -4.55 -16.16
C GLU A 28 -7.24 -4.17 -14.69
N CYS A 29 -6.04 -4.06 -14.08
CA CYS A 29 -5.90 -3.73 -12.67
C CYS A 29 -4.60 -3.02 -12.33
N LEU A 30 -4.59 -2.36 -11.17
CA LEU A 30 -3.45 -1.67 -10.61
C LEU A 30 -3.20 -2.13 -9.18
N GLU A 31 -1.95 -2.40 -8.84
CA GLU A 31 -1.48 -2.31 -7.47
C GLU A 31 -1.07 -0.85 -7.24
N VAL A 32 -1.77 -0.16 -6.35
CA VAL A 32 -1.57 1.28 -6.15
C VAL A 32 -0.50 1.53 -5.09
N ALA A 33 0.54 2.28 -5.45
CA ALA A 33 1.59 2.68 -4.52
C ALA A 33 1.07 3.75 -3.55
N CYS A 34 1.16 3.46 -2.25
CA CYS A 34 0.62 4.27 -1.17
C CYS A 34 1.69 4.54 -0.10
N TRP A 35 2.85 5.08 -0.50
CA TRP A 35 3.86 5.48 0.46
C TRP A 35 3.42 6.73 1.23
N PRO A 36 3.88 6.92 2.48
CA PRO A 36 3.58 8.16 3.21
C PRO A 36 4.00 9.40 2.42
N ASN A 37 3.12 10.40 2.36
CA ASN A 37 3.38 11.66 1.65
C ASN A 37 4.24 12.62 2.51
N THR A 38 5.44 12.19 2.89
CA THR A 38 6.31 12.93 3.83
C THR A 38 7.23 13.95 3.16
N GLY A 39 7.18 14.09 1.83
CA GLY A 39 8.07 14.99 1.10
C GLY A 39 9.57 14.62 1.16
N GLY A 40 9.89 13.42 1.68
CA GLY A 40 11.26 12.94 1.86
C GLY A 40 11.98 12.60 0.57
N ALA A 41 13.29 12.30 0.66
CA ALA A 41 14.09 11.91 -0.48
C ALA A 41 13.51 10.66 -1.15
N LYS A 42 13.08 10.81 -2.38
CA LYS A 42 12.52 9.72 -3.19
C LYS A 42 13.61 8.70 -3.51
N ARG A 43 13.36 7.45 -3.18
CA ARG A 43 14.14 6.32 -3.68
C ARG A 43 13.42 5.80 -4.93
N ARG A 44 14.18 5.24 -5.86
CA ARG A 44 13.60 4.59 -7.05
C ARG A 44 12.52 3.58 -6.60
N TYR A 45 11.29 3.75 -7.09
CA TYR A 45 10.09 2.97 -6.74
C TYR A 45 9.61 3.07 -5.28
N ALA A 46 10.28 3.83 -4.42
CA ALA A 46 9.84 4.08 -3.05
C ALA A 46 9.51 5.56 -2.86
N GLY A 47 8.49 5.85 -2.07
CA GLY A 47 8.01 7.20 -1.83
C GLY A 47 7.02 7.72 -2.87
N VAL A 48 6.53 6.86 -3.78
CA VAL A 48 5.41 7.18 -4.68
C VAL A 48 4.11 7.05 -3.91
N CYS A 49 3.31 8.12 -3.91
CA CYS A 49 2.01 8.18 -3.24
C CYS A 49 0.96 8.56 -4.29
N HIS A 50 0.21 7.59 -4.79
CA HIS A 50 -0.93 7.84 -5.67
C HIS A 50 -2.24 7.94 -4.91
N ILE A 51 -2.35 7.26 -3.76
CA ILE A 51 -3.44 7.42 -2.80
C ILE A 51 -2.81 7.66 -1.42
N ASP A 52 -3.11 8.81 -0.82
CA ASP A 52 -2.73 9.14 0.55
C ASP A 52 -3.71 8.46 1.51
N ALA A 53 -3.27 7.35 2.09
CA ALA A 53 -4.10 6.53 2.96
C ALA A 53 -4.50 7.25 4.27
N GLU A 54 -3.64 8.14 4.78
CA GLU A 54 -3.89 8.87 6.02
C GLU A 54 -4.88 10.03 5.83
N ALA A 55 -4.95 10.56 4.60
CA ALA A 55 -5.84 11.67 4.25
C ALA A 55 -7.10 11.22 3.49
N LEU A 56 -7.29 9.93 3.26
CA LEU A 56 -8.43 9.41 2.49
C LEU A 56 -9.73 9.60 3.26
N THR A 57 -10.72 10.21 2.60
CA THR A 57 -12.09 10.32 3.11
C THR A 57 -13.03 9.38 2.36
N GLU A 58 -14.19 9.07 2.94
CA GLU A 58 -15.22 8.27 2.26
C GLU A 58 -15.70 8.87 0.94
N GLU A 59 -15.77 10.21 0.86
CA GLU A 59 -16.15 10.92 -0.37
C GLU A 59 -15.10 10.70 -1.44
N LYS A 60 -13.81 10.87 -1.10
CA LYS A 60 -12.71 10.67 -2.05
C LYS A 60 -12.58 9.21 -2.46
N ALA A 61 -12.82 8.26 -1.55
CA ALA A 61 -12.85 6.83 -1.88
C ALA A 61 -13.94 6.51 -2.92
N LYS A 62 -15.14 7.08 -2.78
CA LYS A 62 -16.22 6.93 -3.77
C LYS A 62 -15.85 7.51 -5.13
N GLU A 63 -15.20 8.68 -5.18
CA GLU A 63 -14.70 9.27 -6.42
C GLU A 63 -13.68 8.36 -7.11
N ILE A 64 -12.71 7.82 -6.34
CA ILE A 64 -11.70 6.88 -6.82
C ILE A 64 -12.35 5.63 -7.42
N ILE A 65 -13.27 5.00 -6.68
CA ILE A 65 -13.99 3.80 -7.14
C ILE A 65 -14.74 4.08 -8.44
N GLN A 66 -15.44 5.21 -8.51
CA GLN A 66 -16.20 5.59 -9.69
C GLN A 66 -15.29 5.85 -10.90
N TYR A 67 -14.16 6.54 -10.68
CA TYR A 67 -13.17 6.84 -11.71
C TYR A 67 -12.58 5.56 -12.34
N CYS A 68 -12.21 4.61 -11.50
CA CYS A 68 -11.72 3.30 -11.92
C CYS A 68 -12.78 2.52 -12.70
N LYS A 69 -14.04 2.52 -12.21
CA LYS A 69 -15.15 1.83 -12.84
C LYS A 69 -15.46 2.35 -14.25
N GLU A 70 -15.43 3.65 -14.47
CA GLU A 70 -15.66 4.29 -15.76
C GLU A 70 -14.61 3.90 -16.81
N ARG A 71 -13.42 3.48 -16.37
CA ARG A 71 -12.28 3.07 -17.20
C ARG A 71 -12.07 1.57 -17.28
N ASN A 72 -12.92 0.78 -16.60
CA ASN A 72 -12.79 -0.67 -16.48
C ASN A 72 -11.42 -1.11 -15.94
N VAL A 73 -10.84 -0.34 -15.02
CA VAL A 73 -9.62 -0.65 -14.30
C VAL A 73 -9.97 -0.90 -12.85
N GLU A 74 -9.44 -1.97 -12.25
CA GLU A 74 -9.66 -2.28 -10.83
C GLU A 74 -8.42 -1.98 -10.00
N ILE A 75 -8.60 -1.62 -8.74
CA ILE A 75 -7.52 -1.63 -7.77
C ILE A 75 -7.41 -3.05 -7.21
N SER A 76 -6.31 -3.74 -7.50
CA SER A 76 -6.07 -5.11 -7.01
C SER A 76 -5.54 -5.13 -5.59
N SER A 77 -4.76 -4.13 -5.22
CA SER A 77 -4.16 -4.00 -3.88
C SER A 77 -3.64 -2.58 -3.64
N LEU A 78 -3.45 -2.24 -2.36
CA LEU A 78 -2.69 -1.08 -1.94
C LEU A 78 -1.29 -1.52 -1.51
N GLY A 79 -0.25 -0.94 -2.10
CA GLY A 79 1.13 -1.37 -1.93
C GLY A 79 1.97 -0.39 -1.12
N TYR A 80 2.60 -0.89 -0.04
CA TYR A 80 3.57 -0.17 0.77
C TYR A 80 4.60 -1.15 1.32
N TYR A 81 5.89 -0.94 1.06
CA TYR A 81 6.94 -1.92 1.28
C TYR A 81 8.03 -1.46 2.25
N PRO A 82 7.71 -1.15 3.51
CA PRO A 82 8.68 -0.76 4.54
C PRO A 82 9.37 -1.98 5.14
N ASN A 83 10.37 -1.73 5.99
CA ASN A 83 10.91 -2.74 6.88
C ASN A 83 10.15 -2.74 8.21
N THR A 84 9.09 -3.55 8.35
CA THR A 84 8.29 -3.61 9.59
C THR A 84 9.02 -4.24 10.77
N LEU A 85 10.23 -4.77 10.55
CA LEU A 85 11.13 -5.24 11.60
C LEU A 85 12.33 -4.34 11.79
N ASP A 86 12.26 -3.06 11.40
CA ASP A 86 13.36 -2.11 11.56
C ASP A 86 13.86 -2.12 13.01
N PRO A 87 15.18 -2.20 13.26
CA PRO A 87 15.73 -2.19 14.61
C PRO A 87 15.48 -0.86 15.34
N ASP A 88 15.29 0.23 14.61
CA ASP A 88 14.84 1.51 15.16
C ASP A 88 13.33 1.42 15.43
N LEU A 89 12.97 1.38 16.72
CA LEU A 89 11.58 1.17 17.17
C LEU A 89 10.65 2.33 16.78
N GLU A 90 11.16 3.56 16.68
CA GLU A 90 10.35 4.70 16.24
C GLU A 90 10.00 4.61 14.77
N LYS A 91 10.97 4.24 13.92
CA LYS A 91 10.69 3.97 12.50
C LYS A 91 9.76 2.79 12.32
N ARG A 92 10.00 1.70 13.05
CA ARG A 92 9.13 0.52 13.03
C ARG A 92 7.69 0.91 13.35
N LYS A 93 7.50 1.71 14.40
CA LYS A 93 6.18 2.20 14.78
C LYS A 93 5.53 3.02 13.65
N GLN A 94 6.24 3.97 13.07
CA GLN A 94 5.75 4.78 11.94
C GLN A 94 5.32 3.90 10.75
N TYR A 95 6.10 2.87 10.43
CA TYR A 95 5.78 1.94 9.34
C TYR A 95 4.52 1.13 9.64
N ILE A 96 4.36 0.66 10.87
CA ILE A 96 3.19 -0.10 11.29
C ILE A 96 1.95 0.79 11.35
N ASP A 97 2.06 2.00 11.89
CA ASP A 97 0.96 2.97 11.94
C ASP A 97 0.43 3.26 10.51
N HIS A 98 1.32 3.41 9.53
CA HIS A 98 0.91 3.60 8.14
C HIS A 98 0.26 2.35 7.53
N ILE A 99 0.66 1.13 7.92
CA ILE A 99 -0.02 -0.10 7.50
C ILE A 99 -1.45 -0.13 8.04
N TYR A 100 -1.70 0.31 9.27
CA TYR A 100 -3.06 0.44 9.79
C TYR A 100 -3.90 1.43 8.97
N ALA A 101 -3.33 2.58 8.59
CA ALA A 101 -4.00 3.53 7.71
C ALA A 101 -4.33 2.92 6.33
N LEU A 102 -3.43 2.09 5.79
CA LEU A 102 -3.68 1.36 4.54
C LEU A 102 -4.79 0.33 4.66
N ILE A 103 -4.89 -0.36 5.78
CA ILE A 103 -5.99 -1.30 6.05
C ILE A 103 -7.32 -0.56 6.09
N ASP A 104 -7.39 0.60 6.75
CA ASP A 104 -8.59 1.45 6.75
C ASP A 104 -8.93 1.95 5.35
N ALA A 105 -7.93 2.44 4.60
CA ALA A 105 -8.11 2.89 3.23
C ALA A 105 -8.58 1.77 2.29
N SER A 106 -8.05 0.55 2.46
CA SER A 106 -8.47 -0.61 1.67
C SER A 106 -9.95 -0.96 1.90
N SER A 107 -10.40 -0.89 3.15
CA SER A 107 -11.81 -1.08 3.50
C SER A 107 -12.70 -0.01 2.85
N MET A 108 -12.33 1.28 2.91
CA MET A 108 -13.07 2.37 2.27
C MET A 108 -13.16 2.21 0.74
N LEU A 109 -12.11 1.67 0.13
CA LEU A 109 -12.02 1.47 -1.32
C LEU A 109 -12.63 0.15 -1.80
N ASN A 110 -13.13 -0.70 -0.90
CA ASN A 110 -13.57 -2.08 -1.19
C ASN A 110 -12.45 -2.92 -1.85
N VAL A 111 -11.21 -2.72 -1.42
CA VAL A 111 -10.04 -3.47 -1.86
C VAL A 111 -9.64 -4.45 -0.76
N ASN A 112 -9.66 -5.75 -1.03
CA ASN A 112 -9.45 -6.78 -0.01
C ASN A 112 -7.96 -7.16 0.16
N MET A 113 -7.04 -6.28 -0.24
CA MET A 113 -5.62 -6.62 -0.20
C MET A 113 -4.73 -5.40 0.05
N VAL A 114 -3.89 -5.53 1.07
CA VAL A 114 -2.72 -4.67 1.30
C VAL A 114 -1.47 -5.51 1.08
N THR A 115 -0.58 -5.06 0.20
CA THR A 115 0.68 -5.74 -0.12
C THR A 115 1.86 -5.04 0.54
N THR A 116 2.71 -5.83 1.21
CA THR A 116 3.82 -5.28 2.00
C THR A 116 4.94 -6.30 2.20
N PHE A 117 6.06 -5.86 2.79
CA PHE A 117 7.15 -6.72 3.24
C PHE A 117 7.08 -6.97 4.75
N LEU A 118 7.48 -8.17 5.17
CA LEU A 118 7.76 -8.43 6.58
C LEU A 118 8.99 -7.64 7.05
N GLY A 119 9.97 -7.48 6.17
CA GLY A 119 11.24 -6.88 6.52
C GLY A 119 12.15 -7.81 7.31
N ARG A 120 13.23 -7.25 7.90
CA ARG A 120 14.16 -7.98 8.76
C ARG A 120 15.00 -7.06 9.63
N VAL A 121 15.52 -7.58 10.71
CA VAL A 121 16.68 -7.02 11.43
C VAL A 121 17.95 -7.56 10.74
N PRO A 122 18.80 -6.72 10.15
CA PRO A 122 19.91 -7.17 9.30
C PRO A 122 20.92 -8.12 9.97
N ASP A 123 21.19 -7.92 11.26
CA ASP A 123 22.17 -8.67 12.03
C ASP A 123 21.63 -9.97 12.64
N LYS A 124 20.35 -10.31 12.36
CA LYS A 124 19.69 -11.53 12.82
C LYS A 124 19.55 -12.56 11.69
N ASN A 125 19.60 -13.83 12.05
CA ASN A 125 19.30 -14.92 11.12
C ASN A 125 17.78 -15.02 10.86
N VAL A 126 17.38 -15.97 10.01
CA VAL A 126 15.97 -16.14 9.59
C VAL A 126 15.10 -16.54 10.79
N GLU A 127 15.54 -17.48 11.59
CA GLU A 127 14.80 -18.01 12.75
C GLU A 127 14.55 -16.89 13.78
N GLU A 128 15.57 -16.12 14.09
CA GLU A 128 15.47 -14.97 15.00
C GLU A 128 14.53 -13.88 14.46
N ASN A 129 14.55 -13.63 13.16
CA ASN A 129 13.61 -12.68 12.54
C ASN A 129 12.17 -13.21 12.58
N LEU A 130 11.95 -14.52 12.37
CA LEU A 130 10.62 -15.13 12.48
C LEU A 130 10.03 -15.04 13.90
N GLU A 131 10.86 -15.11 14.94
CA GLU A 131 10.36 -14.88 16.32
C GLU A 131 9.85 -13.42 16.49
N ILE A 132 10.54 -12.43 15.91
CA ILE A 132 10.08 -11.03 15.94
C ILE A 132 8.77 -10.87 15.13
N VAL A 133 8.65 -11.54 13.99
CA VAL A 133 7.39 -11.53 13.20
C VAL A 133 6.22 -12.02 14.04
N LYS A 134 6.40 -13.09 14.84
CA LYS A 134 5.34 -13.62 15.73
C LYS A 134 4.88 -12.64 16.81
N GLU A 135 5.70 -11.66 17.16
CA GLU A 135 5.35 -10.60 18.10
C GLU A 135 4.69 -9.39 17.39
N VAL A 136 5.23 -9.00 16.25
CA VAL A 136 4.86 -7.75 15.56
C VAL A 136 3.59 -7.91 14.72
N TRP A 137 3.44 -9.02 14.02
CA TRP A 137 2.41 -9.16 12.99
C TRP A 137 1.01 -9.58 13.48
N PRO A 138 0.83 -10.37 14.55
CA PRO A 138 -0.51 -10.78 14.96
C PRO A 138 -1.49 -9.62 15.18
N PRO A 139 -1.13 -8.52 15.85
CA PRO A 139 -2.05 -7.39 16.01
C PRO A 139 -2.46 -6.75 14.67
N ILE A 140 -1.55 -6.67 13.70
CA ILE A 140 -1.82 -6.13 12.36
C ILE A 140 -2.83 -7.02 11.62
N LEU A 141 -2.62 -8.34 11.69
CA LEU A 141 -3.51 -9.31 11.05
C LEU A 141 -4.90 -9.34 11.69
N GLU A 142 -4.98 -9.19 13.02
CA GLU A 142 -6.26 -9.09 13.72
C GLU A 142 -7.02 -7.84 13.29
N TYR A 143 -6.35 -6.70 13.26
CA TYR A 143 -6.94 -5.46 12.78
C TYR A 143 -7.44 -5.57 11.33
N ALA A 144 -6.63 -6.12 10.42
CA ALA A 144 -7.05 -6.35 9.05
C ALA A 144 -8.31 -7.22 8.97
N LYS A 145 -8.39 -8.27 9.79
CA LYS A 145 -9.55 -9.15 9.87
C LYS A 145 -10.81 -8.45 10.39
N GLU A 146 -10.67 -7.51 11.32
CA GLU A 146 -11.79 -6.72 11.84
C GLU A 146 -12.37 -5.75 10.79
N LYS A 147 -11.52 -5.30 9.88
CA LYS A 147 -11.91 -4.35 8.81
C LYS A 147 -12.49 -5.03 7.55
N GLY A 148 -12.38 -6.35 7.43
CA GLY A 148 -12.88 -7.16 6.32
C GLY A 148 -11.82 -7.46 5.30
#